data_1ce4bb931a7edff54283f9d50fa0c7f5
#
_entry.id   1ce4bb931a7edff54283f9d50fa0c7f5
#
_cell.length_a   1.000
_cell.length_b   1.000
_cell.length_c   1.000
_cell.angle_alpha   90.00
_cell.angle_beta   90.00
_cell.angle_gamma   90.00
#
_symmetry.space_group_name_H-M   'P 1'
#
loop_
_entity.id
_entity.type
_entity.pdbx_description
1 polymer ?
#
loop_
_entity_poly.entity_id
_entity_poly.type
_entity_poly.pdbx_seq_one_letter_code
_entity_poly.pdbx_strand_id
1 'polypeptide(L)'
;MLIYKYIYGPVNSWRLGRSLGIDPISSKRKACTFDCIYCQVGKAKSCSLKRRVFVPTEKLIKELSSIPKLNIDYITFSGTGEPTLAKNLGSMIKEIRKFRKEKIAVLTNATLLGRKDVQRELKHADLVEAKLDAPSNDLLQIINKPHKSISVKKIVDSIKMFKKDFKGKLALQVMFTKDNIAYAEEIAKIIKSIKPDEVHLNTPTRPCGIKPASKEEIDKITHHFKSLRVVSVYDKRKRKKTKPISRKETLRRRGKA
;
A
#
# COMPACT_ATOMS: atom_id res chain seq x y z
N MET A 1 10.30 -17.96 22.37
CA MET A 1 9.61 -16.79 21.81
C MET A 1 9.34 -17.02 20.32
N LEU A 2 8.08 -17.02 19.88
CA LEU A 2 7.73 -17.22 18.47
C LEU A 2 8.34 -16.09 17.63
N ILE A 3 9.14 -16.44 16.60
CA ILE A 3 9.74 -15.48 15.68
C ILE A 3 8.83 -15.39 14.46
N TYR A 4 8.08 -14.29 14.35
CA TYR A 4 7.26 -14.01 13.18
C TYR A 4 8.14 -13.47 12.04
N LYS A 5 8.16 -14.20 10.90
CA LYS A 5 9.00 -13.83 9.74
C LYS A 5 8.22 -13.08 8.66
N TYR A 6 6.94 -13.34 8.54
CA TYR A 6 6.09 -12.87 7.44
C TYR A 6 4.96 -11.97 7.91
N ILE A 7 4.61 -12.03 9.20
CA ILE A 7 3.49 -11.32 9.82
C ILE A 7 4.00 -10.27 10.78
N TYR A 8 3.32 -9.13 10.85
CA TYR A 8 3.63 -8.03 11.74
C TYR A 8 2.36 -7.25 12.13
N GLY A 9 2.45 -6.46 13.17
CA GLY A 9 1.30 -5.77 13.75
C GLY A 9 0.60 -6.67 14.79
N PRO A 10 -0.75 -6.55 14.96
CA PRO A 10 -1.60 -5.56 14.30
C PRO A 10 -1.22 -4.13 14.64
N VAL A 11 -1.53 -3.21 13.74
CA VAL A 11 -1.24 -1.79 13.89
C VAL A 11 -2.50 -0.96 13.76
N ASN A 12 -2.52 0.19 14.43
CA ASN A 12 -3.61 1.17 14.29
C ASN A 12 -3.45 1.91 12.98
N SER A 13 -4.19 1.49 11.96
CA SER A 13 -4.23 2.16 10.67
C SER A 13 -5.33 3.22 10.67
N TRP A 14 -5.00 4.44 10.25
CA TRP A 14 -5.98 5.52 10.15
C TRP A 14 -7.05 5.25 9.07
N ARG A 15 -6.76 4.36 8.10
CA ARG A 15 -7.66 3.99 7.00
C ARG A 15 -8.25 2.58 7.10
N LEU A 16 -7.56 1.64 7.74
CA LEU A 16 -7.95 0.23 7.80
C LEU A 16 -8.29 -0.28 9.22
N GLY A 17 -8.28 0.61 10.21
CA GLY A 17 -8.53 0.20 11.60
C GLY A 17 -7.40 -0.66 12.16
N ARG A 18 -7.72 -1.76 12.85
CA ARG A 18 -6.73 -2.72 13.37
C ARG A 18 -6.27 -3.63 12.23
N SER A 19 -5.09 -3.35 11.71
CA SER A 19 -4.55 -4.02 10.52
C SER A 19 -3.43 -4.98 10.89
N LEU A 20 -3.62 -6.27 10.63
CA LEU A 20 -2.56 -7.27 10.68
C LEU A 20 -1.83 -7.27 9.34
N GLY A 21 -0.53 -6.98 9.37
CA GLY A 21 0.30 -6.91 8.17
C GLY A 21 0.83 -8.28 7.75
N ILE A 22 0.75 -8.57 6.47
CA ILE A 22 1.41 -9.69 5.81
C ILE A 22 2.44 -9.14 4.83
N ASP A 23 3.68 -9.58 4.95
CA ASP A 23 4.77 -9.24 4.05
C ASP A 23 5.06 -10.38 3.08
N PRO A 24 4.47 -10.37 1.87
CA PRO A 24 4.66 -11.45 0.90
C PRO A 24 6.06 -11.45 0.27
N ILE A 25 6.83 -10.39 0.50
CA ILE A 25 8.21 -10.24 0.05
C ILE A 25 9.19 -10.69 1.15
N SER A 26 9.01 -10.20 2.37
CA SER A 26 9.80 -10.52 3.58
C SER A 26 11.31 -10.67 3.33
N SER A 27 11.87 -9.83 2.47
CA SER A 27 13.26 -9.86 2.08
C SER A 27 14.12 -9.01 3.05
N LYS A 28 15.40 -9.39 3.18
CA LYS A 28 16.41 -8.56 3.86
C LYS A 28 16.66 -7.24 3.13
N ARG A 29 16.47 -7.23 1.82
CA ARG A 29 16.60 -6.05 0.95
C ARG A 29 15.24 -5.71 0.37
N LYS A 30 14.95 -4.42 0.24
CA LYS A 30 13.73 -3.94 -0.42
C LYS A 30 13.63 -4.50 -1.85
N ALA A 31 12.51 -5.16 -2.17
CA ALA A 31 12.17 -5.58 -3.53
C ALA A 31 10.93 -4.81 -3.99
N CYS A 32 11.15 -3.81 -4.83
CA CYS A 32 10.11 -2.90 -5.27
C CYS A 32 10.36 -2.47 -6.72
N THR A 33 9.34 -1.99 -7.38
CA THR A 33 9.39 -1.36 -8.70
C THR A 33 9.63 0.14 -8.61
N PHE A 34 9.58 0.71 -7.38
CA PHE A 34 9.86 2.09 -7.02
C PHE A 34 10.97 2.20 -5.97
N ASP A 35 11.66 3.34 -5.95
CA ASP A 35 12.55 3.74 -4.86
C ASP A 35 12.17 5.11 -4.29
N CYS A 36 10.93 5.23 -3.80
CA CYS A 36 10.35 6.49 -3.33
C CYS A 36 11.21 7.18 -2.27
N ILE A 37 11.34 8.52 -2.36
CA ILE A 37 12.13 9.35 -1.44
C ILE A 37 11.67 9.26 0.02
N TYR A 38 10.38 8.99 0.26
CA TYR A 38 9.76 8.85 1.58
C TYR A 38 9.66 7.39 2.06
N CYS A 39 10.35 6.44 1.43
CA CYS A 39 10.21 5.02 1.76
C CYS A 39 10.84 4.68 3.11
N GLN A 40 10.00 4.22 4.04
CA GLN A 40 10.42 3.85 5.40
C GLN A 40 11.19 2.52 5.48
N VAL A 41 11.14 1.72 4.41
CA VAL A 41 11.87 0.44 4.30
C VAL A 41 13.32 0.67 3.85
N GLY A 42 13.64 1.89 3.44
CA GLY A 42 14.96 2.26 2.93
C GLY A 42 15.06 2.21 1.40
N LYS A 43 16.29 2.36 0.90
CA LYS A 43 16.58 2.39 -0.54
C LYS A 43 16.49 1.01 -1.17
N ALA A 44 16.00 0.93 -2.41
CA ALA A 44 16.09 -0.26 -3.23
C ALA A 44 17.49 -0.32 -3.90
N LYS A 45 18.12 -1.48 -3.89
CA LYS A 45 19.39 -1.65 -4.64
C LYS A 45 19.16 -1.56 -6.15
N SER A 46 18.02 -2.07 -6.61
CA SER A 46 17.56 -1.96 -8.00
C SER A 46 16.05 -2.14 -8.05
N CYS A 47 15.38 -1.41 -8.94
CA CYS A 47 13.97 -1.61 -9.24
C CYS A 47 13.82 -2.75 -10.26
N SER A 48 12.93 -3.71 -9.97
CA SER A 48 12.70 -4.86 -10.86
C SER A 48 11.20 -5.12 -11.03
N LEU A 49 10.80 -5.48 -12.23
CA LEU A 49 9.41 -5.88 -12.58
C LEU A 49 9.24 -7.41 -12.56
N LYS A 50 10.30 -8.17 -12.29
CA LYS A 50 10.28 -9.64 -12.32
C LYS A 50 9.54 -10.19 -11.11
N ARG A 51 8.40 -10.81 -11.35
CA ARG A 51 7.62 -11.53 -10.33
C ARG A 51 8.29 -12.88 -10.00
N ARG A 52 8.31 -13.22 -8.71
CA ARG A 52 8.81 -14.53 -8.23
C ARG A 52 8.12 -14.88 -6.90
N VAL A 53 8.27 -16.13 -6.48
CA VAL A 53 7.90 -16.55 -5.12
C VAL A 53 9.02 -16.09 -4.18
N PHE A 54 8.70 -15.17 -3.26
CA PHE A 54 9.63 -14.72 -2.22
C PHE A 54 9.40 -15.49 -0.92
N VAL A 55 8.15 -15.68 -0.56
CA VAL A 55 7.71 -16.42 0.62
C VAL A 55 6.81 -17.56 0.13
N PRO A 56 7.15 -18.84 0.43
CA PRO A 56 6.26 -19.95 0.13
C PRO A 56 4.92 -19.80 0.83
N THR A 57 3.82 -20.07 0.13
CA THR A 57 2.46 -19.89 0.65
C THR A 57 2.23 -20.71 1.92
N GLU A 58 2.64 -21.98 1.94
CA GLU A 58 2.50 -22.88 3.08
C GLU A 58 3.21 -22.40 4.33
N LYS A 59 4.40 -21.77 4.18
CA LYS A 59 5.15 -21.19 5.33
C LYS A 59 4.42 -19.99 5.92
N LEU A 60 3.86 -19.13 5.06
CA LEU A 60 3.06 -17.99 5.50
C LEU A 60 1.78 -18.44 6.21
N ILE A 61 1.08 -19.41 5.64
CA ILE A 61 -0.16 -19.96 6.23
C ILE A 61 0.13 -20.62 7.57
N LYS A 62 1.18 -21.43 7.67
CA LYS A 62 1.62 -22.03 8.94
C LYS A 62 1.87 -20.96 10.02
N GLU A 63 2.56 -19.87 9.67
CA GLU A 63 2.79 -18.77 10.61
C GLU A 63 1.50 -18.04 10.99
N LEU A 64 0.61 -17.79 10.00
CA LEU A 64 -0.67 -17.12 10.27
C LEU A 64 -1.61 -17.96 11.14
N SER A 65 -1.59 -19.28 11.00
CA SER A 65 -2.39 -20.19 11.82
C SER A 65 -1.86 -20.29 13.26
N SER A 66 -0.59 -19.98 13.50
CA SER A 66 0.02 -20.04 14.84
C SER A 66 -0.14 -18.76 15.66
N ILE A 67 -0.66 -17.67 15.07
CA ILE A 67 -0.87 -16.44 15.85
C ILE A 67 -2.08 -16.57 16.77
N PRO A 68 -2.06 -15.92 17.96
CA PRO A 68 -3.20 -15.94 18.86
C PRO A 68 -4.42 -15.26 18.22
N LYS A 69 -5.61 -15.55 18.75
CA LYS A 69 -6.84 -14.86 18.34
C LYS A 69 -6.71 -13.37 18.61
N LEU A 70 -6.78 -12.56 17.56
CA LEU A 70 -6.63 -11.10 17.60
C LEU A 70 -7.89 -10.42 17.10
N ASN A 71 -8.24 -9.30 17.70
CA ASN A 71 -9.32 -8.47 17.22
C ASN A 71 -8.77 -7.53 16.13
N ILE A 72 -8.91 -7.90 14.87
CA ILE A 72 -8.43 -7.18 13.70
C ILE A 72 -9.57 -6.88 12.72
N ASP A 73 -9.45 -5.76 11.99
CA ASP A 73 -10.44 -5.34 11.00
C ASP A 73 -10.00 -5.73 9.59
N TYR A 74 -8.68 -5.72 9.33
CA TYR A 74 -8.09 -6.08 8.04
C TYR A 74 -6.83 -6.95 8.18
N ILE A 75 -6.68 -7.90 7.28
CA ILE A 75 -5.41 -8.53 6.93
C ILE A 75 -4.86 -7.77 5.72
N THR A 76 -3.65 -7.21 5.83
CA THR A 76 -3.14 -6.25 4.84
C THR A 76 -1.82 -6.72 4.24
N PHE A 77 -1.82 -7.00 2.94
CA PHE A 77 -0.60 -7.29 2.19
C PHE A 77 0.18 -6.00 1.93
N SER A 78 1.33 -5.89 2.58
CA SER A 78 2.28 -4.78 2.49
C SER A 78 3.60 -5.22 3.15
N GLY A 79 4.63 -4.37 3.22
CA GLY A 79 5.85 -4.72 3.95
C GLY A 79 7.14 -4.25 3.28
N THR A 80 8.09 -5.16 3.04
CA THR A 80 9.45 -4.83 2.60
C THR A 80 9.61 -4.63 1.09
N GLY A 81 8.51 -4.44 0.37
CA GLY A 81 8.52 -4.18 -1.07
C GLY A 81 7.15 -4.01 -1.68
N GLU A 82 7.04 -4.23 -2.99
CA GLU A 82 5.79 -4.20 -3.75
C GLU A 82 5.11 -5.57 -3.70
N PRO A 83 3.94 -5.70 -3.06
CA PRO A 83 3.26 -7.00 -2.89
C PRO A 83 2.96 -7.74 -4.21
N THR A 84 2.65 -7.01 -5.27
CA THR A 84 2.32 -7.62 -6.57
C THR A 84 3.52 -8.25 -7.29
N LEU A 85 4.74 -8.07 -6.79
CA LEU A 85 5.91 -8.83 -7.22
C LEU A 85 5.89 -10.29 -6.75
N ALA A 86 5.14 -10.60 -5.69
CA ALA A 86 4.97 -11.99 -5.25
C ALA A 86 4.07 -12.74 -6.25
N LYS A 87 4.66 -13.72 -6.97
CA LYS A 87 3.95 -14.49 -8.01
C LYS A 87 2.81 -15.35 -7.46
N ASN A 88 2.85 -15.65 -6.17
CA ASN A 88 1.84 -16.45 -5.45
C ASN A 88 0.93 -15.61 -4.54
N LEU A 89 0.83 -14.30 -4.78
CA LEU A 89 -0.03 -13.40 -3.97
C LEU A 89 -1.50 -13.89 -3.98
N GLY A 90 -2.03 -14.25 -5.14
CA GLY A 90 -3.39 -14.76 -5.26
C GLY A 90 -3.62 -16.08 -4.50
N SER A 91 -2.65 -16.98 -4.52
CA SER A 91 -2.69 -18.22 -3.72
C SER A 91 -2.70 -17.92 -2.23
N MET A 92 -1.85 -16.99 -1.76
CA MET A 92 -1.84 -16.56 -0.35
C MET A 92 -3.21 -16.02 0.08
N ILE A 93 -3.83 -15.15 -0.73
CA ILE A 93 -5.15 -14.59 -0.44
C ILE A 93 -6.21 -15.70 -0.34
N LYS A 94 -6.24 -16.62 -1.30
CA LYS A 94 -7.18 -17.73 -1.33
C LYS A 94 -7.03 -18.66 -0.12
N GLU A 95 -5.81 -19.04 0.23
CA GLU A 95 -5.57 -19.91 1.38
C GLU A 95 -5.97 -19.24 2.70
N ILE A 96 -5.70 -17.94 2.86
CA ILE A 96 -6.13 -17.17 4.04
C ILE A 96 -7.66 -17.18 4.14
N ARG A 97 -8.38 -17.01 3.05
CA ARG A 97 -9.86 -17.02 3.04
C ARG A 97 -10.49 -18.33 3.54
N LYS A 98 -9.79 -19.45 3.47
CA LYS A 98 -10.32 -20.74 3.95
C LYS A 98 -10.56 -20.76 5.46
N PHE A 99 -9.81 -19.96 6.25
CA PHE A 99 -9.89 -19.99 7.72
C PHE A 99 -9.94 -18.62 8.40
N ARG A 100 -9.88 -17.50 7.62
CA ARG A 100 -9.98 -16.14 8.15
C ARG A 100 -11.14 -15.40 7.49
N LYS A 101 -11.94 -14.70 8.30
CA LYS A 101 -13.12 -13.94 7.86
C LYS A 101 -12.88 -12.45 7.73
N GLU A 102 -11.75 -11.94 8.21
CA GLU A 102 -11.40 -10.54 8.17
C GLU A 102 -11.24 -10.07 6.72
N LYS A 103 -11.49 -8.78 6.48
CA LYS A 103 -11.29 -8.19 5.16
C LYS A 103 -9.82 -8.22 4.77
N ILE A 104 -9.54 -8.48 3.50
CA ILE A 104 -8.19 -8.50 2.94
C ILE A 104 -7.95 -7.25 2.12
N ALA A 105 -6.89 -6.52 2.45
CA ALA A 105 -6.41 -5.36 1.70
C ALA A 105 -5.05 -5.63 1.07
N VAL A 106 -4.83 -5.10 -0.14
CA VAL A 106 -3.52 -5.09 -0.79
C VAL A 106 -3.11 -3.64 -1.07
N LEU A 107 -1.95 -3.23 -0.53
CA LEU A 107 -1.39 -1.90 -0.75
C LEU A 107 -0.32 -2.01 -1.84
N THR A 108 -0.57 -1.43 -3.01
CA THR A 108 0.31 -1.54 -4.18
C THR A 108 0.70 -0.18 -4.74
N ASN A 109 1.87 -0.09 -5.33
CA ASN A 109 2.28 1.07 -6.11
C ASN A 109 1.70 1.10 -7.53
N ALA A 110 0.81 0.17 -7.85
CA ALA A 110 0.04 0.07 -9.08
C ALA A 110 0.84 -0.25 -10.37
N THR A 111 2.15 -0.36 -10.33
CA THR A 111 2.98 -0.52 -11.54
C THR A 111 2.73 -1.81 -12.32
N LEU A 112 2.23 -2.85 -11.64
CA LEU A 112 1.94 -4.15 -12.24
C LEU A 112 0.44 -4.39 -12.45
N LEU A 113 -0.44 -3.41 -12.16
CA LEU A 113 -1.90 -3.57 -12.34
C LEU A 113 -2.33 -3.79 -13.80
N GLY A 114 -1.51 -3.40 -14.78
CA GLY A 114 -1.77 -3.69 -16.20
C GLY A 114 -1.63 -5.17 -16.58
N ARG A 115 -1.04 -5.99 -15.72
CA ARG A 115 -0.86 -7.43 -15.97
C ARG A 115 -2.13 -8.21 -15.65
N LYS A 116 -2.60 -9.01 -16.58
CA LYS A 116 -3.80 -9.87 -16.39
C LYS A 116 -3.66 -10.87 -15.24
N ASP A 117 -2.44 -11.43 -15.02
CA ASP A 117 -2.19 -12.34 -13.91
C ASP A 117 -2.31 -11.64 -12.55
N VAL A 118 -1.79 -10.41 -12.41
CA VAL A 118 -1.93 -9.59 -11.20
C VAL A 118 -3.40 -9.20 -10.97
N GLN A 119 -4.11 -8.79 -12.01
CA GLN A 119 -5.53 -8.45 -11.89
C GLN A 119 -6.36 -9.64 -11.38
N ARG A 120 -6.13 -10.85 -11.94
CA ARG A 120 -6.81 -12.07 -11.48
C ARG A 120 -6.55 -12.39 -10.00
N GLU A 121 -5.31 -12.19 -9.54
CA GLU A 121 -4.94 -12.40 -8.15
C GLU A 121 -5.61 -11.40 -7.22
N LEU A 122 -5.61 -10.11 -7.58
CA LEU A 122 -6.17 -9.03 -6.78
C LEU A 122 -7.70 -9.05 -6.69
N LYS A 123 -8.40 -9.70 -7.62
CA LYS A 123 -9.87 -9.90 -7.55
C LYS A 123 -10.33 -10.66 -6.30
N HIS A 124 -9.43 -11.34 -5.61
CA HIS A 124 -9.72 -12.04 -4.35
C HIS A 124 -9.58 -11.15 -3.09
N ALA A 125 -9.12 -9.90 -3.23
CA ALA A 125 -9.06 -8.92 -2.15
C ALA A 125 -10.37 -8.13 -2.01
N ASP A 126 -10.68 -7.68 -0.78
CA ASP A 126 -11.82 -6.78 -0.53
C ASP A 126 -11.49 -5.33 -0.82
N LEU A 127 -10.21 -4.97 -0.70
CA LEU A 127 -9.73 -3.63 -0.95
C LEU A 127 -8.37 -3.68 -1.63
N VAL A 128 -8.22 -2.92 -2.71
CA VAL A 128 -6.93 -2.61 -3.30
C VAL A 128 -6.69 -1.11 -3.16
N GLU A 129 -5.60 -0.75 -2.50
CA GLU A 129 -5.14 0.63 -2.41
C GLU A 129 -3.99 0.81 -3.39
N ALA A 130 -4.23 1.58 -4.45
CA ALA A 130 -3.27 1.88 -5.49
C ALA A 130 -2.67 3.27 -5.26
N LYS A 131 -1.34 3.39 -5.44
CA LYS A 131 -0.62 4.64 -5.25
C LYS A 131 -0.57 5.47 -6.53
N LEU A 132 -0.79 6.80 -6.39
CA LEU A 132 -0.64 7.78 -7.47
C LEU A 132 -0.14 9.11 -6.88
N ASP A 133 1.17 9.35 -6.89
CA ASP A 133 1.80 10.49 -6.20
C ASP A 133 2.18 11.65 -7.15
N ALA A 134 2.11 11.45 -8.45
CA ALA A 134 2.58 12.42 -9.43
C ALA A 134 1.64 12.50 -10.64
N PRO A 135 1.41 13.70 -11.22
CA PRO A 135 0.64 13.88 -12.44
C PRO A 135 1.49 13.77 -13.71
N SER A 136 2.82 13.87 -13.60
CA SER A 136 3.78 13.85 -14.70
C SER A 136 4.90 12.84 -14.50
N ASN A 137 5.60 12.45 -15.58
CA ASN A 137 6.73 11.53 -15.48
C ASN A 137 7.91 12.14 -14.74
N ASP A 138 8.16 13.44 -14.90
CA ASP A 138 9.26 14.14 -14.24
C ASP A 138 9.07 14.11 -12.72
N LEU A 139 7.87 14.44 -12.27
CA LEU A 139 7.56 14.39 -10.84
C LEU A 139 7.55 12.95 -10.30
N LEU A 140 7.11 11.97 -11.10
CA LEU A 140 7.20 10.55 -10.76
C LEU A 140 8.65 10.12 -10.56
N GLN A 141 9.59 10.60 -11.39
CA GLN A 141 11.02 10.34 -11.25
C GLN A 141 11.59 10.97 -9.98
N ILE A 142 11.21 12.18 -9.67
CA ILE A 142 11.67 12.88 -8.44
C ILE A 142 11.21 12.12 -7.20
N ILE A 143 9.92 11.80 -7.11
CA ILE A 143 9.30 11.29 -5.88
C ILE A 143 9.42 9.76 -5.75
N ASN A 144 9.07 9.05 -6.81
CA ASN A 144 8.90 7.59 -6.73
C ASN A 144 10.10 6.82 -7.31
N LYS A 145 10.96 7.46 -8.10
CA LYS A 145 12.13 6.85 -8.75
C LYS A 145 11.82 5.48 -9.32
N PRO A 146 10.90 5.39 -10.30
CA PRO A 146 10.40 4.14 -10.82
C PRO A 146 11.45 3.41 -11.67
N HIS A 147 11.21 2.12 -11.92
CA HIS A 147 11.88 1.40 -13.01
C HIS A 147 11.64 2.15 -14.35
N LYS A 148 12.67 2.24 -15.19
CA LYS A 148 12.71 3.05 -16.43
C LYS A 148 11.54 2.82 -17.43
N SER A 149 10.90 1.67 -17.40
CA SER A 149 9.77 1.34 -18.29
C SER A 149 8.40 1.81 -17.79
N ILE A 150 8.34 2.43 -16.60
CA ILE A 150 7.11 2.87 -15.95
C ILE A 150 6.86 4.34 -16.27
N SER A 151 5.61 4.68 -16.57
CA SER A 151 5.15 6.06 -16.76
C SER A 151 3.82 6.29 -16.05
N VAL A 152 3.51 7.56 -15.74
CA VAL A 152 2.22 7.95 -15.13
C VAL A 152 1.06 7.47 -16.00
N LYS A 153 1.13 7.66 -17.31
CA LYS A 153 0.08 7.20 -18.24
C LYS A 153 -0.18 5.70 -18.08
N LYS A 154 0.88 4.86 -18.09
CA LYS A 154 0.73 3.40 -17.90
C LYS A 154 0.09 3.05 -16.57
N ILE A 155 0.47 3.73 -15.48
CA ILE A 155 -0.12 3.52 -14.15
C ILE A 155 -1.61 3.87 -14.18
N VAL A 156 -1.97 5.05 -14.68
CA VAL A 156 -3.36 5.53 -14.74
C VAL A 156 -4.23 4.62 -15.59
N ASP A 157 -3.78 4.26 -16.79
CA ASP A 157 -4.51 3.36 -17.69
C ASP A 157 -4.72 1.98 -17.07
N SER A 158 -3.70 1.45 -16.37
CA SER A 158 -3.76 0.18 -15.66
C SER A 158 -4.75 0.20 -14.50
N ILE A 159 -4.79 1.30 -13.73
CA ILE A 159 -5.76 1.47 -12.64
C ILE A 159 -7.18 1.57 -13.19
N LYS A 160 -7.39 2.34 -14.26
CA LYS A 160 -8.71 2.46 -14.94
C LYS A 160 -9.21 1.12 -15.45
N MET A 161 -8.33 0.35 -16.09
CA MET A 161 -8.66 -0.99 -16.59
C MET A 161 -8.99 -1.95 -15.45
N PHE A 162 -8.21 -1.95 -14.38
CA PHE A 162 -8.45 -2.77 -13.19
C PHE A 162 -9.79 -2.42 -12.53
N LYS A 163 -10.12 -1.12 -12.38
CA LYS A 163 -11.37 -0.66 -11.75
C LYS A 163 -12.63 -1.21 -12.44
N LYS A 164 -12.62 -1.36 -13.77
CA LYS A 164 -13.79 -1.84 -14.53
C LYS A 164 -14.24 -3.23 -14.08
N ASP A 165 -13.29 -4.11 -13.75
CA ASP A 165 -13.54 -5.53 -13.45
C ASP A 165 -13.42 -5.88 -11.96
N PHE A 166 -12.95 -4.94 -11.14
CA PHE A 166 -12.75 -5.17 -9.72
C PHE A 166 -14.05 -4.94 -8.94
N LYS A 167 -14.52 -5.97 -8.24
CA LYS A 167 -15.76 -5.92 -7.44
C LYS A 167 -15.54 -5.46 -6.01
N GLY A 168 -14.30 -5.47 -5.54
CA GLY A 168 -13.91 -4.94 -4.24
C GLY A 168 -13.79 -3.41 -4.28
N LYS A 169 -13.35 -2.83 -3.16
CA LYS A 169 -13.13 -1.39 -3.02
C LYS A 169 -11.78 -0.99 -3.60
N LEU A 170 -11.75 -0.08 -4.57
CA LEU A 170 -10.53 0.56 -5.05
C LEU A 170 -10.33 1.90 -4.33
N ALA A 171 -9.28 2.00 -3.53
CA ALA A 171 -8.82 3.27 -2.98
C ALA A 171 -7.59 3.77 -3.75
N LEU A 172 -7.48 5.09 -3.92
CA LEU A 172 -6.26 5.73 -4.41
C LEU A 172 -5.57 6.47 -3.28
N GLN A 173 -4.29 6.22 -3.08
CA GLN A 173 -3.48 6.93 -2.10
C GLN A 173 -2.53 7.90 -2.80
N VAL A 174 -2.52 9.14 -2.32
CA VAL A 174 -1.49 10.13 -2.65
C VAL A 174 -0.62 10.38 -1.42
N MET A 175 0.69 10.29 -1.58
CA MET A 175 1.66 10.67 -0.56
C MET A 175 2.15 12.09 -0.87
N PHE A 176 1.60 13.09 -0.18
CA PHE A 176 2.00 14.47 -0.35
C PHE A 176 3.29 14.78 0.41
N THR A 177 4.19 15.41 -0.29
CA THR A 177 5.45 15.98 0.18
C THR A 177 5.55 17.42 -0.33
N LYS A 178 6.60 18.15 0.04
CA LYS A 178 6.84 19.50 -0.52
C LYS A 178 7.02 19.49 -2.04
N ASP A 179 7.47 18.36 -2.61
CA ASP A 179 7.75 18.25 -4.04
C ASP A 179 6.48 18.15 -4.90
N ASN A 180 5.35 17.64 -4.36
CA ASN A 180 4.14 17.42 -5.14
C ASN A 180 2.89 18.13 -4.62
N ILE A 181 2.95 18.80 -3.47
CA ILE A 181 1.77 19.44 -2.88
C ILE A 181 1.21 20.54 -3.79
N ALA A 182 2.09 21.26 -4.51
CA ALA A 182 1.68 22.29 -5.47
C ALA A 182 0.91 21.71 -6.69
N TYR A 183 1.04 20.41 -6.95
CA TYR A 183 0.37 19.71 -8.06
C TYR A 183 -0.91 18.97 -7.62
N ALA A 184 -1.46 19.34 -6.46
CA ALA A 184 -2.62 18.64 -5.90
C ALA A 184 -3.86 18.71 -6.82
N GLU A 185 -4.06 19.81 -7.55
CA GLU A 185 -5.16 19.96 -8.50
C GLU A 185 -5.06 19.02 -9.69
N GLU A 186 -3.86 18.93 -10.31
CA GLU A 186 -3.60 18.04 -11.45
C GLU A 186 -3.74 16.57 -11.02
N ILE A 187 -3.23 16.21 -9.85
CA ILE A 187 -3.39 14.88 -9.28
C ILE A 187 -4.89 14.58 -9.06
N ALA A 188 -5.63 15.54 -8.52
CA ALA A 188 -7.07 15.39 -8.30
C ALA A 188 -7.86 15.22 -9.61
N LYS A 189 -7.51 15.95 -10.68
CA LYS A 189 -8.10 15.79 -12.02
C LYS A 189 -7.91 14.36 -12.54
N ILE A 190 -6.71 13.80 -12.42
CA ILE A 190 -6.41 12.42 -12.82
C ILE A 190 -7.23 11.44 -11.98
N ILE A 191 -7.23 11.60 -10.66
CA ILE A 191 -7.96 10.72 -9.74
C ILE A 191 -9.47 10.74 -10.03
N LYS A 192 -10.05 11.91 -10.26
CA LYS A 192 -11.47 12.04 -10.66
C LYS A 192 -11.78 11.27 -11.94
N SER A 193 -10.86 11.23 -12.91
CA SER A 193 -11.04 10.48 -14.16
C SER A 193 -11.01 8.96 -13.95
N ILE A 194 -10.44 8.46 -12.84
CA ILE A 194 -10.40 7.04 -12.47
C ILE A 194 -11.68 6.62 -11.74
N LYS A 195 -12.35 7.55 -11.04
CA LYS A 195 -13.56 7.31 -10.22
C LYS A 195 -13.34 6.22 -9.16
N PRO A 196 -12.35 6.37 -8.25
CA PRO A 196 -12.14 5.40 -7.18
C PRO A 196 -13.29 5.44 -6.15
N ASP A 197 -13.38 4.41 -5.32
CA ASP A 197 -14.37 4.37 -4.24
C ASP A 197 -13.96 5.26 -3.05
N GLU A 198 -12.65 5.55 -2.91
CA GLU A 198 -12.11 6.38 -1.82
C GLU A 198 -10.73 6.94 -2.21
N VAL A 199 -10.40 8.11 -1.69
CA VAL A 199 -9.09 8.75 -1.85
C VAL A 199 -8.45 8.95 -0.48
N HIS A 200 -7.19 8.50 -0.35
CA HIS A 200 -6.41 8.60 0.86
C HIS A 200 -5.33 9.67 0.72
N LEU A 201 -5.51 10.83 1.36
CA LEU A 201 -4.50 11.88 1.40
C LEU A 201 -3.54 11.61 2.56
N ASN A 202 -2.31 11.31 2.23
CA ASN A 202 -1.28 10.92 3.18
C ASN A 202 -0.05 11.83 3.08
N THR A 203 0.76 11.84 4.12
CA THR A 203 2.08 12.47 4.15
C THR A 203 3.01 11.59 5.01
N PRO A 204 4.35 11.67 4.87
CA PRO A 204 5.26 10.80 5.61
C PRO A 204 5.34 11.19 7.10
N THR A 205 4.35 10.74 7.88
CA THR A 205 4.27 10.98 9.34
C THR A 205 5.27 10.19 10.18
N ARG A 206 6.13 9.37 9.56
CA ARG A 206 7.18 8.60 10.23
C ARG A 206 8.54 9.01 9.69
N PRO A 207 9.62 8.83 10.49
CA PRO A 207 10.96 9.20 10.06
C PRO A 207 11.37 8.53 8.74
N CYS A 208 11.67 9.29 7.71
CA CYS A 208 12.14 8.82 6.40
C CYS A 208 13.04 9.84 5.68
N GLY A 209 13.52 10.86 6.37
CA GLY A 209 14.33 11.94 5.78
C GLY A 209 13.55 13.01 5.01
N ILE A 210 12.25 12.83 4.81
CA ILE A 210 11.35 13.81 4.18
C ILE A 210 10.42 14.40 5.24
N LYS A 211 10.34 15.73 5.31
CA LYS A 211 9.40 16.41 6.22
C LYS A 211 7.95 16.17 5.75
N PRO A 212 7.03 15.84 6.67
CA PRO A 212 5.62 15.73 6.34
C PRO A 212 5.04 17.09 5.95
N ALA A 213 4.05 17.11 5.09
CA ALA A 213 3.17 18.25 4.94
C ALA A 213 2.37 18.46 6.23
N SER A 214 2.12 19.71 6.62
CA SER A 214 1.34 20.02 7.81
C SER A 214 -0.13 19.64 7.63
N LYS A 215 -0.86 19.66 8.74
CA LYS A 215 -2.32 19.44 8.69
C LYS A 215 -2.99 20.53 7.85
N GLU A 216 -2.59 21.79 8.04
CA GLU A 216 -3.13 22.95 7.34
C GLU A 216 -2.84 22.87 5.82
N GLU A 217 -1.65 22.40 5.43
CA GLU A 217 -1.31 22.17 4.02
C GLU A 217 -2.19 21.08 3.40
N ILE A 218 -2.41 19.95 4.11
CA ILE A 218 -3.29 18.88 3.63
C ILE A 218 -4.75 19.34 3.59
N ASP A 219 -5.22 20.08 4.58
CA ASP A 219 -6.59 20.61 4.62
C ASP A 219 -6.84 21.58 3.44
N LYS A 220 -5.84 22.45 3.12
CA LYS A 220 -5.92 23.37 1.98
C LYS A 220 -6.09 22.66 0.65
N ILE A 221 -5.35 21.58 0.39
CA ILE A 221 -5.43 20.86 -0.89
C ILE A 221 -6.65 19.93 -0.97
N THR A 222 -7.27 19.59 0.15
CA THR A 222 -8.44 18.69 0.20
C THR A 222 -9.61 19.21 -0.64
N HIS A 223 -9.73 20.54 -0.83
CA HIS A 223 -10.80 21.11 -1.66
C HIS A 223 -10.75 20.66 -3.13
N HIS A 224 -9.56 20.33 -3.68
CA HIS A 224 -9.45 19.79 -5.04
C HIS A 224 -10.12 18.42 -5.19
N PHE A 225 -10.35 17.70 -4.09
CA PHE A 225 -10.92 16.36 -4.03
C PHE A 225 -12.39 16.32 -3.59
N LYS A 226 -13.08 17.48 -3.44
CA LYS A 226 -14.44 17.60 -2.85
C LYS A 226 -15.51 16.65 -3.42
N SER A 227 -15.41 16.28 -4.71
CA SER A 227 -16.37 15.36 -5.35
C SER A 227 -16.09 13.87 -5.07
N LEU A 228 -15.09 13.56 -4.24
CA LEU A 228 -14.62 12.22 -3.95
C LEU A 228 -14.76 11.93 -2.45
N ARG A 229 -14.87 10.66 -2.09
CA ARG A 229 -14.80 10.25 -0.69
C ARG A 229 -13.36 10.31 -0.20
N VAL A 230 -13.01 11.38 0.51
CA VAL A 230 -11.64 11.62 1.00
C VAL A 230 -11.48 11.13 2.43
N VAL A 231 -10.31 10.57 2.73
CA VAL A 231 -9.83 10.24 4.07
C VAL A 231 -8.42 10.77 4.20
N SER A 232 -8.17 11.63 5.20
CA SER A 232 -6.86 12.20 5.48
C SER A 232 -6.14 11.46 6.60
N VAL A 233 -4.81 11.44 6.55
CA VAL A 233 -3.97 10.92 7.64
C VAL A 233 -4.16 11.73 8.94
N TYR A 234 -4.62 12.96 8.83
CA TYR A 234 -4.89 13.86 9.95
C TYR A 234 -6.34 13.81 10.48
N ASP A 235 -7.21 13.00 9.86
CA ASP A 235 -8.58 12.87 10.32
C ASP A 235 -8.64 12.35 11.76
N LYS A 236 -9.46 13.00 12.62
CA LYS A 236 -9.68 12.65 14.02
C LYS A 236 -10.55 11.39 14.18
N ARG A 237 -10.30 10.33 13.43
CA ARG A 237 -11.00 9.05 13.65
C ARG A 237 -10.51 8.43 14.96
N LYS A 238 -11.41 7.92 15.81
CA LYS A 238 -11.03 7.14 16.99
C LYS A 238 -10.23 5.93 16.55
N ARG A 239 -8.90 6.00 16.73
CA ARG A 239 -8.00 4.89 16.42
C ARG A 239 -8.22 3.81 17.48
N LYS A 240 -8.67 2.65 17.06
CA LYS A 240 -8.84 1.49 17.96
C LYS A 240 -7.45 1.04 18.46
N LYS A 241 -7.23 1.06 19.77
CA LYS A 241 -5.95 0.61 20.36
C LYS A 241 -5.69 -0.85 20.03
N THR A 242 -4.43 -1.18 19.71
CA THR A 242 -3.97 -2.56 19.50
C THR A 242 -2.50 -2.68 19.87
N LYS A 243 -2.07 -3.89 20.28
CA LYS A 243 -0.66 -4.19 20.55
C LYS A 243 -0.12 -5.12 19.47
N PRO A 244 1.06 -4.87 18.90
CA PRO A 244 1.66 -5.75 17.91
C PRO A 244 2.13 -7.07 18.55
N ILE A 245 1.99 -8.19 17.82
CA ILE A 245 2.52 -9.51 18.22
C ILE A 245 4.05 -9.53 18.29
N SER A 246 4.70 -8.69 17.49
CA SER A 246 6.14 -8.45 17.54
C SER A 246 6.44 -6.99 17.24
N ARG A 247 6.95 -6.26 18.24
CA ARG A 247 7.38 -4.86 18.07
C ARG A 247 8.55 -4.77 17.07
N LYS A 248 9.54 -5.68 17.18
CA LYS A 248 10.71 -5.73 16.29
C LYS A 248 10.33 -5.87 14.83
N GLU A 249 9.49 -6.86 14.50
CA GLU A 249 9.07 -7.13 13.12
C GLU A 249 8.15 -6.03 12.58
N THR A 250 7.36 -5.40 13.45
CA THR A 250 6.53 -4.26 13.08
C THR A 250 7.39 -3.05 12.72
N LEU A 251 8.39 -2.72 13.53
CA LEU A 251 9.32 -1.62 13.26
C LEU A 251 10.14 -1.86 11.99
N ARG A 252 10.59 -3.10 11.74
CA ARG A 252 11.35 -3.46 10.54
C ARG A 252 10.58 -3.15 9.24
N ARG A 253 9.25 -3.34 9.24
CA ARG A 253 8.40 -3.15 8.03
C ARG A 253 7.76 -1.79 7.93
N ARG A 254 7.70 -1.06 9.02
CA ARG A 254 7.00 0.24 9.07
C ARG A 254 7.90 1.41 9.47
N GLY A 255 9.16 1.15 9.79
CA GLY A 255 10.03 2.14 10.40
C GLY A 255 9.61 2.49 11.84
N LYS A 256 10.41 3.31 12.53
CA LYS A 256 10.08 3.84 13.86
C LYS A 256 8.85 4.77 13.72
N ALA A 257 7.93 4.65 14.67
CA ALA A 257 6.80 5.58 14.81
C ALA A 257 7.20 6.77 15.66
#